data_a563ba3ca4516caf7a5ede98bb99eff3
#
_entry.id   a563ba3ca4516caf7a5ede98bb99eff3
#
_cell.length_a   1.000
_cell.length_b   1.000
_cell.length_c   1.000
_cell.angle_alpha   90.00
_cell.angle_beta   90.00
_cell.angle_gamma   90.00
#
_symmetry.space_group_name_H-M   'P 1'
#
loop_
_entity.id
_entity.type
_entity.pdbx_description
1 polymer ?
#
loop_
_entity_poly.entity_id
_entity_poly.type
_entity_poly.pdbx_seq_one_letter_code
_entity_poly.pdbx_strand_id
1 'polypeptide(L)'
;MAVKRPIWAVLTLLGITAVVVYTADQLSKMWVMTTLTEGVSQPVMGDFLQFYFVRNPGAAFSLSSGTTWVFSILAAVVTVVIIVFARKIHSIAWAVVFGLLLGGTLGNLTDRLTKENGEGVVSFGNGLVIDFISTPWMMPAIYNVADIAIVSSMCLLVLLTLLGIHIDGTREPRKNRKTGSSDAGATVLLGAAGTTSSVLGGGESVGIDGTVGGFDGGSFGDGGAGGN
;
A
#
# COMPACT_ATOMS: atom_id res chain seq x y z
N MET A 1 13.62 23.19 -2.54
CA MET A 1 12.18 23.56 -2.44
C MET A 1 11.39 22.70 -3.40
N ALA A 2 10.42 21.93 -2.94
CA ALA A 2 9.53 21.18 -3.82
C ALA A 2 8.57 22.15 -4.51
N VAL A 3 8.58 22.18 -5.84
CA VAL A 3 7.66 23.01 -6.63
C VAL A 3 6.29 22.35 -6.54
N LYS A 4 5.36 22.93 -5.79
CA LYS A 4 3.97 22.48 -5.78
C LYS A 4 3.39 22.67 -7.19
N ARG A 5 3.03 21.56 -7.81
CA ARG A 5 2.40 21.58 -9.12
C ARG A 5 0.95 22.06 -9.00
N PRO A 6 0.41 22.74 -10.01
CA PRO A 6 -0.99 23.14 -10.00
C PRO A 6 -1.90 21.92 -9.97
N ILE A 7 -2.90 21.92 -9.13
CA ILE A 7 -3.79 20.78 -8.88
C ILE A 7 -4.42 20.23 -10.17
N TRP A 8 -4.80 21.11 -11.09
CA TRP A 8 -5.38 20.71 -12.36
C TRP A 8 -4.46 19.82 -13.19
N ALA A 9 -3.13 20.10 -13.23
CA ALA A 9 -2.17 19.30 -13.98
C ALA A 9 -2.00 17.89 -13.35
N VAL A 10 -2.04 17.82 -12.03
CA VAL A 10 -1.96 16.56 -11.28
C VAL A 10 -3.22 15.71 -11.51
N LEU A 11 -4.40 16.32 -11.44
CA LEU A 11 -5.68 15.65 -11.70
C LEU A 11 -5.81 15.20 -13.16
N THR A 12 -5.36 16.02 -14.11
CA THR A 12 -5.33 15.65 -15.53
C THR A 12 -4.44 14.43 -15.77
N LEU A 13 -3.24 14.42 -15.18
CA LEU A 13 -2.33 13.27 -15.30
C LEU A 13 -2.93 12.01 -14.69
N LEU A 14 -3.51 12.10 -13.49
CA LEU A 14 -4.23 11.00 -12.85
C LEU A 14 -5.33 10.46 -13.77
N GLY A 15 -6.17 11.35 -14.29
CA GLY A 15 -7.27 11.00 -15.18
C GLY A 15 -6.78 10.36 -16.48
N ILE A 16 -5.77 10.92 -17.14
CA ILE A 16 -5.18 10.34 -18.36
C ILE A 16 -4.61 8.94 -18.06
N THR A 17 -3.85 8.78 -16.98
CA THR A 17 -3.30 7.47 -16.60
C THR A 17 -4.42 6.46 -16.36
N ALA A 18 -5.47 6.83 -15.63
CA ALA A 18 -6.60 5.96 -15.37
C ALA A 18 -7.34 5.56 -16.66
N VAL A 19 -7.59 6.51 -17.57
CA VAL A 19 -8.25 6.25 -18.86
C VAL A 19 -7.40 5.34 -19.74
N VAL A 20 -6.09 5.56 -19.82
CA VAL A 20 -5.18 4.72 -20.62
C VAL A 20 -5.20 3.28 -20.11
N VAL A 21 -5.06 3.08 -18.80
CA VAL A 21 -5.07 1.74 -18.17
C VAL A 21 -6.42 1.06 -18.39
N TYR A 22 -7.51 1.75 -18.10
CA TYR A 22 -8.86 1.23 -18.28
C TYR A 22 -9.13 0.81 -19.73
N THR A 23 -8.75 1.67 -20.67
CA THR A 23 -8.94 1.40 -22.11
C THR A 23 -8.09 0.21 -22.55
N ALA A 24 -6.82 0.15 -22.14
CA ALA A 24 -5.93 -0.97 -22.45
C ALA A 24 -6.48 -2.29 -21.88
N ASP A 25 -6.98 -2.28 -20.66
CA ASP A 25 -7.60 -3.46 -20.03
C ASP A 25 -8.85 -3.91 -20.79
N GLN A 26 -9.79 -3.02 -21.04
CA GLN A 26 -11.04 -3.38 -21.69
C GLN A 26 -10.84 -3.80 -23.15
N LEU A 27 -9.93 -3.15 -23.90
CA LEU A 27 -9.63 -3.54 -25.29
C LEU A 27 -8.93 -4.90 -25.33
N SER A 28 -7.99 -5.18 -24.44
CA SER A 28 -7.34 -6.48 -24.38
C SER A 28 -8.32 -7.61 -24.02
N LYS A 29 -9.23 -7.38 -23.09
CA LYS A 29 -10.29 -8.32 -22.72
C LYS A 29 -11.28 -8.57 -23.88
N MET A 30 -11.66 -7.53 -24.62
CA MET A 30 -12.47 -7.67 -25.82
C MET A 30 -11.77 -8.53 -26.87
N TRP A 31 -10.50 -8.25 -27.14
CA TRP A 31 -9.70 -9.05 -28.07
C TRP A 31 -9.64 -10.52 -27.64
N VAL A 32 -9.38 -10.79 -26.35
CA VAL A 32 -9.33 -12.15 -25.79
C VAL A 32 -10.65 -12.89 -26.02
N MET A 33 -11.77 -12.28 -25.65
CA MET A 33 -13.10 -12.92 -25.80
C MET A 33 -13.49 -13.20 -27.24
N THR A 34 -12.94 -12.47 -28.22
CA THR A 34 -13.24 -12.66 -29.64
C THR A 34 -12.25 -13.57 -30.36
N THR A 35 -11.05 -13.77 -29.81
CA THR A 35 -9.94 -14.44 -30.51
C THR A 35 -9.54 -15.76 -29.85
N LEU A 36 -9.62 -15.85 -28.52
CA LEU A 36 -9.15 -17.00 -27.77
C LEU A 36 -10.31 -17.91 -27.37
N THR A 37 -10.03 -19.22 -27.30
CA THR A 37 -10.97 -20.20 -26.75
C THR A 37 -10.75 -20.30 -25.24
N GLU A 38 -11.84 -20.20 -24.46
CA GLU A 38 -11.78 -20.33 -23.00
C GLU A 38 -11.25 -21.69 -22.59
N GLY A 39 -10.34 -21.71 -21.59
CA GLY A 39 -9.73 -22.93 -21.06
C GLY A 39 -8.62 -23.54 -21.93
N VAL A 40 -8.24 -22.89 -23.04
CA VAL A 40 -7.18 -23.37 -23.93
C VAL A 40 -5.95 -22.51 -23.82
N SER A 41 -4.81 -23.11 -23.47
CA SER A 41 -3.53 -22.42 -23.41
C SER A 41 -2.95 -22.21 -24.80
N GLN A 42 -2.50 -21.00 -25.09
CA GLN A 42 -1.81 -20.63 -26.32
C GLN A 42 -0.43 -20.06 -25.96
N PRO A 43 0.67 -20.81 -26.23
CA PRO A 43 2.01 -20.33 -25.93
C PRO A 43 2.39 -19.15 -26.83
N VAL A 44 2.86 -18.06 -26.23
CA VAL A 44 3.38 -16.88 -26.92
C VAL A 44 4.93 -16.93 -26.92
N MET A 45 5.51 -17.26 -25.78
CA MET A 45 6.96 -17.44 -25.59
C MET A 45 7.23 -18.76 -24.86
N GLY A 46 6.76 -19.88 -25.42
CA GLY A 46 6.84 -21.18 -24.76
C GLY A 46 6.13 -21.18 -23.40
N ASP A 47 6.81 -21.76 -22.38
CA ASP A 47 6.29 -21.79 -21.00
C ASP A 47 6.54 -20.48 -20.22
N PHE A 48 7.26 -19.53 -20.83
CA PHE A 48 7.55 -18.25 -20.17
C PHE A 48 6.31 -17.34 -20.15
N LEU A 49 5.57 -17.28 -21.27
CA LEU A 49 4.37 -16.47 -21.40
C LEU A 49 3.35 -17.19 -22.28
N GLN A 50 2.17 -17.37 -21.77
CA GLN A 50 1.06 -17.99 -22.46
C GLN A 50 -0.19 -17.13 -22.35
N PHE A 51 -1.04 -17.14 -23.36
CA PHE A 51 -2.41 -16.67 -23.23
C PHE A 51 -3.29 -17.85 -22.82
N TYR A 52 -3.99 -17.66 -21.71
CA TYR A 52 -4.92 -18.67 -21.18
C TYR A 52 -6.19 -17.99 -20.70
N PHE A 53 -7.19 -17.92 -21.57
CA PHE A 53 -8.43 -17.23 -21.26
C PHE A 53 -9.25 -17.98 -20.21
N VAL A 54 -9.58 -17.32 -19.12
CA VAL A 54 -10.46 -17.81 -18.05
C VAL A 54 -11.40 -16.72 -17.57
N ARG A 55 -12.56 -17.13 -17.06
CA ARG A 55 -13.50 -16.26 -16.34
C ARG A 55 -13.32 -16.46 -14.83
N ASN A 56 -12.83 -15.46 -14.14
CA ASN A 56 -12.38 -15.56 -12.75
C ASN A 56 -13.42 -14.99 -11.78
N PRO A 57 -14.03 -15.80 -10.90
CA PRO A 57 -14.96 -15.34 -9.86
C PRO A 57 -14.25 -14.64 -8.68
N GLY A 58 -12.91 -14.61 -8.64
CA GLY A 58 -12.11 -14.19 -7.49
C GLY A 58 -11.41 -15.39 -6.82
N ALA A 59 -10.99 -16.36 -7.62
CA ALA A 59 -10.43 -17.65 -7.19
C ALA A 59 -9.19 -17.55 -6.30
N ALA A 60 -8.47 -16.40 -6.31
CA ALA A 60 -7.28 -16.19 -5.46
C ALA A 60 -7.55 -16.36 -3.96
N PHE A 61 -8.80 -16.29 -3.53
CA PHE A 61 -9.18 -16.41 -2.11
C PHE A 61 -9.99 -17.68 -1.79
N SER A 62 -10.10 -18.63 -2.73
CA SER A 62 -10.89 -19.87 -2.55
C SER A 62 -12.33 -19.61 -2.04
N LEU A 63 -12.84 -18.40 -2.26
CA LEU A 63 -14.18 -18.03 -1.86
C LEU A 63 -15.18 -18.63 -2.84
N SER A 64 -16.27 -19.19 -2.30
CA SER A 64 -17.37 -19.79 -3.08
C SER A 64 -17.88 -18.83 -4.17
N SER A 65 -18.36 -19.37 -5.26
CA SER A 65 -18.93 -18.63 -6.41
C SER A 65 -20.04 -17.60 -6.03
N GLY A 66 -20.57 -17.65 -4.82
CA GLY A 66 -21.55 -16.68 -4.30
C GLY A 66 -20.98 -15.41 -3.66
N THR A 67 -19.65 -15.24 -3.57
CA THR A 67 -19.02 -14.10 -2.86
C THR A 67 -18.39 -13.07 -3.78
N THR A 68 -18.55 -13.17 -5.07
CA THR A 68 -17.98 -12.25 -6.10
C THR A 68 -18.37 -10.79 -5.85
N TRP A 69 -19.58 -10.53 -5.35
CA TRP A 69 -20.07 -9.19 -5.02
C TRP A 69 -19.24 -8.45 -3.97
N VAL A 70 -18.56 -9.19 -3.07
CA VAL A 70 -17.66 -8.58 -2.06
C VAL A 70 -16.51 -7.85 -2.74
N PHE A 71 -15.92 -8.44 -3.78
CA PHE A 71 -14.85 -7.80 -4.55
C PHE A 71 -15.36 -6.59 -5.33
N SER A 72 -16.61 -6.63 -5.79
CA SER A 72 -17.26 -5.50 -6.46
C SER A 72 -17.44 -4.32 -5.53
N ILE A 73 -17.89 -4.56 -4.29
CA ILE A 73 -18.00 -3.52 -3.26
C ILE A 73 -16.61 -2.99 -2.91
N LEU A 74 -15.62 -3.87 -2.69
CA LEU A 74 -14.26 -3.43 -2.38
C LEU A 74 -13.69 -2.54 -3.49
N ALA A 75 -13.84 -2.94 -4.74
CA ALA A 75 -13.41 -2.15 -5.89
C ALA A 75 -14.14 -0.79 -5.98
N ALA A 76 -15.46 -0.78 -5.73
CA ALA A 76 -16.23 0.46 -5.68
C ALA A 76 -15.78 1.39 -4.55
N VAL A 77 -15.53 0.85 -3.35
CA VAL A 77 -15.03 1.62 -2.21
C VAL A 77 -13.66 2.23 -2.53
N VAL A 78 -12.73 1.44 -3.06
CA VAL A 78 -11.39 1.93 -3.48
C VAL A 78 -11.53 3.05 -4.51
N THR A 79 -12.38 2.87 -5.52
CA THR A 79 -12.67 3.88 -6.54
C THR A 79 -13.16 5.19 -5.91
N VAL A 80 -14.15 5.12 -5.02
CA VAL A 80 -14.70 6.30 -4.33
C VAL A 80 -13.63 6.98 -3.47
N VAL A 81 -12.86 6.21 -2.71
CA VAL A 81 -11.77 6.74 -1.88
C VAL A 81 -10.77 7.50 -2.74
N ILE A 82 -10.31 6.95 -3.86
CA ILE A 82 -9.36 7.62 -4.74
C ILE A 82 -9.94 8.93 -5.27
N ILE A 83 -11.20 8.95 -5.73
CA ILE A 83 -11.86 10.15 -6.26
C ILE A 83 -11.97 11.24 -5.18
N VAL A 84 -12.40 10.87 -3.96
CA VAL A 84 -12.54 11.81 -2.85
C VAL A 84 -11.18 12.40 -2.44
N PHE A 85 -10.14 11.57 -2.39
CA PHE A 85 -8.80 12.00 -1.99
C PHE A 85 -7.99 12.63 -3.12
N ALA A 86 -8.41 12.51 -4.39
CA ALA A 86 -7.68 13.02 -5.55
C ALA A 86 -7.29 14.50 -5.43
N ARG A 87 -8.17 15.33 -4.85
CA ARG A 87 -7.92 16.77 -4.63
C ARG A 87 -6.79 17.08 -3.64
N LYS A 88 -6.36 16.08 -2.85
CA LYS A 88 -5.26 16.23 -1.89
C LYS A 88 -3.90 15.87 -2.51
N ILE A 89 -3.91 15.35 -3.73
CA ILE A 89 -2.69 14.91 -4.43
C ILE A 89 -2.07 16.09 -5.14
N HIS A 90 -0.84 16.46 -4.79
CA HIS A 90 -0.08 17.53 -5.42
C HIS A 90 1.25 17.03 -6.02
N SER A 91 1.50 15.73 -5.95
CA SER A 91 2.69 15.06 -6.49
C SER A 91 2.36 14.35 -7.80
N ILE A 92 3.19 14.56 -8.84
CA ILE A 92 3.09 13.86 -10.13
C ILE A 92 3.27 12.35 -9.94
N ALA A 93 4.23 11.93 -9.11
CA ALA A 93 4.47 10.51 -8.86
C ALA A 93 3.24 9.83 -8.23
N TRP A 94 2.61 10.48 -7.26
CA TRP A 94 1.39 9.98 -6.65
C TRP A 94 0.18 10.02 -7.60
N ALA A 95 0.13 10.99 -8.53
CA ALA A 95 -0.91 11.02 -9.55
C ALA A 95 -0.85 9.79 -10.46
N VAL A 96 0.36 9.36 -10.85
CA VAL A 96 0.54 8.13 -11.63
C VAL A 96 0.13 6.90 -10.81
N VAL A 97 0.56 6.80 -9.56
CA VAL A 97 0.18 5.68 -8.67
C VAL A 97 -1.34 5.55 -8.56
N PHE A 98 -2.02 6.64 -8.22
CA PHE A 98 -3.48 6.61 -8.07
C PHE A 98 -4.21 6.48 -9.41
N GLY A 99 -3.62 6.97 -10.50
CA GLY A 99 -4.15 6.77 -11.85
C GLY A 99 -4.11 5.29 -12.28
N LEU A 100 -2.97 4.60 -12.05
CA LEU A 100 -2.82 3.16 -12.28
C LEU A 100 -3.84 2.37 -11.44
N LEU A 101 -3.91 2.68 -10.15
CA LEU A 101 -4.84 2.00 -9.23
C LEU A 101 -6.29 2.21 -9.65
N LEU A 102 -6.68 3.44 -9.99
CA LEU A 102 -8.04 3.77 -10.40
C LEU A 102 -8.41 3.08 -11.71
N GLY A 103 -7.54 3.15 -12.74
CA GLY A 103 -7.79 2.52 -14.04
C GLY A 103 -7.92 1.01 -13.93
N GLY A 104 -7.02 0.34 -13.20
CA GLY A 104 -7.09 -1.10 -12.96
C GLY A 104 -8.31 -1.51 -12.15
N THR A 105 -8.62 -0.77 -11.08
CA THR A 105 -9.81 -1.05 -10.26
C THR A 105 -11.10 -0.91 -11.07
N LEU A 106 -11.22 0.16 -11.88
CA LEU A 106 -12.36 0.36 -12.77
C LEU A 106 -12.46 -0.72 -13.84
N GLY A 107 -11.34 -1.20 -14.39
CA GLY A 107 -11.30 -2.29 -15.37
C GLY A 107 -11.95 -3.57 -14.83
N ASN A 108 -11.47 -4.03 -13.67
CA ASN A 108 -12.03 -5.23 -13.04
C ASN A 108 -13.44 -5.01 -12.47
N LEU A 109 -13.77 -3.81 -12.03
CA LEU A 109 -15.12 -3.47 -11.57
C LEU A 109 -16.12 -3.51 -12.75
N THR A 110 -15.74 -3.00 -13.92
CA THR A 110 -16.58 -3.04 -15.11
C THR A 110 -16.97 -4.47 -15.48
N ASP A 111 -16.02 -5.40 -15.44
CA ASP A 111 -16.35 -6.81 -15.71
C ASP A 111 -17.37 -7.33 -14.70
N ARG A 112 -17.19 -7.06 -13.41
CA ARG A 112 -18.11 -7.50 -12.35
C ARG A 112 -19.52 -6.92 -12.47
N LEU A 113 -19.63 -5.73 -13.06
CA LEU A 113 -20.94 -5.08 -13.24
C LEU A 113 -21.64 -5.47 -14.55
N THR A 114 -20.88 -5.91 -15.59
CA THR A 114 -21.41 -6.04 -16.95
C THR A 114 -21.28 -7.43 -17.54
N LYS A 115 -20.42 -8.29 -17.00
CA LYS A 115 -20.21 -9.65 -17.52
C LYS A 115 -21.17 -10.65 -16.86
N GLU A 116 -21.22 -11.83 -17.46
CA GLU A 116 -21.97 -12.96 -16.93
C GLU A 116 -21.35 -13.49 -15.63
N ASN A 117 -22.18 -14.02 -14.76
CA ASN A 117 -21.78 -14.79 -13.57
C ASN A 117 -21.47 -16.25 -13.96
N GLY A 118 -21.14 -17.09 -12.96
CA GLY A 118 -20.87 -18.51 -13.18
C GLY A 118 -22.05 -19.35 -13.71
N GLU A 119 -23.25 -18.77 -13.77
CA GLU A 119 -24.48 -19.39 -14.29
C GLU A 119 -24.81 -18.91 -15.72
N GLY A 120 -23.92 -18.10 -16.33
CA GLY A 120 -24.12 -17.54 -17.67
C GLY A 120 -25.15 -16.41 -17.73
N VAL A 121 -25.50 -15.80 -16.58
CA VAL A 121 -26.45 -14.70 -16.48
C VAL A 121 -25.71 -13.41 -16.13
N VAL A 122 -26.03 -12.31 -16.80
CA VAL A 122 -25.53 -11.00 -16.43
C VAL A 122 -26.16 -10.61 -15.09
N SER A 123 -25.34 -10.59 -14.04
CA SER A 123 -25.75 -10.27 -12.68
C SER A 123 -24.92 -9.13 -12.13
N PHE A 124 -25.56 -8.00 -11.85
CA PHE A 124 -24.90 -6.80 -11.37
C PHE A 124 -24.05 -7.06 -10.12
N GLY A 125 -22.76 -6.82 -10.23
CA GLY A 125 -21.81 -7.03 -9.13
C GLY A 125 -21.30 -8.46 -8.98
N ASN A 126 -21.82 -9.45 -9.73
CA ASN A 126 -21.42 -10.85 -9.68
C ASN A 126 -20.75 -11.35 -10.98
N GLY A 127 -20.50 -10.47 -11.93
CA GLY A 127 -19.82 -10.82 -13.18
C GLY A 127 -18.42 -11.36 -12.94
N LEU A 128 -17.97 -12.26 -13.79
CA LEU A 128 -16.64 -12.86 -13.76
C LEU A 128 -15.64 -11.95 -14.47
N VAL A 129 -14.47 -11.78 -13.85
CA VAL A 129 -13.36 -11.01 -14.44
C VAL A 129 -12.71 -11.84 -15.54
N ILE A 130 -12.38 -11.21 -16.66
CA ILE A 130 -11.67 -11.82 -17.77
C ILE A 130 -10.17 -11.78 -17.49
N ASP A 131 -9.56 -12.94 -17.24
CA ASP A 131 -8.13 -13.13 -17.06
C ASP A 131 -7.56 -13.94 -18.21
N PHE A 132 -6.32 -13.62 -18.63
CA PHE A 132 -5.77 -14.26 -19.82
C PHE A 132 -4.25 -14.30 -19.90
N ILE A 133 -3.52 -13.66 -19.00
CA ILE A 133 -2.06 -13.66 -18.97
C ILE A 133 -1.63 -14.75 -18.00
N SER A 134 -0.91 -15.76 -18.50
CA SER A 134 -0.35 -16.85 -17.71
C SER A 134 1.18 -16.84 -17.78
N THR A 135 1.82 -16.86 -16.62
CA THR A 135 3.28 -16.96 -16.47
C THR A 135 3.60 -18.11 -15.51
N PRO A 136 3.50 -19.37 -15.97
CA PRO A 136 3.55 -20.55 -15.10
C PRO A 136 4.83 -20.66 -14.25
N TRP A 137 5.95 -20.12 -14.75
CA TRP A 137 7.23 -20.11 -14.05
C TRP A 137 7.27 -19.13 -12.86
N MET A 138 6.43 -18.08 -12.88
CA MET A 138 6.42 -17.03 -11.87
C MET A 138 5.31 -17.27 -10.83
N MET A 139 4.10 -17.55 -11.30
CA MET A 139 2.94 -17.78 -10.45
C MET A 139 1.89 -18.66 -11.16
N PRO A 140 1.15 -19.47 -10.41
CA PRO A 140 0.08 -20.30 -10.99
C PRO A 140 -1.19 -19.49 -11.32
N ALA A 141 -1.30 -18.26 -10.84
CA ALA A 141 -2.47 -17.41 -11.10
C ALA A 141 -2.44 -16.84 -12.52
N ILE A 142 -3.61 -16.77 -13.15
CA ILE A 142 -3.83 -16.09 -14.41
C ILE A 142 -4.35 -14.69 -14.06
N TYR A 143 -3.91 -13.68 -14.79
CA TYR A 143 -4.21 -12.28 -14.51
C TYR A 143 -4.44 -11.48 -15.79
N ASN A 144 -4.74 -10.20 -15.66
CA ASN A 144 -5.06 -9.28 -16.75
C ASN A 144 -4.28 -7.96 -16.65
N VAL A 145 -4.55 -7.03 -17.58
CA VAL A 145 -3.88 -5.72 -17.62
C VAL A 145 -4.23 -4.87 -16.40
N ALA A 146 -5.49 -4.94 -15.91
CA ALA A 146 -5.90 -4.23 -14.72
C ALA A 146 -5.12 -4.69 -13.48
N ASP A 147 -4.87 -6.01 -13.33
CA ASP A 147 -4.11 -6.56 -12.22
C ASP A 147 -2.64 -6.10 -12.25
N ILE A 148 -2.03 -6.07 -13.44
CA ILE A 148 -0.68 -5.51 -13.61
C ILE A 148 -0.64 -4.05 -13.13
N ALA A 149 -1.62 -3.24 -13.51
CA ALA A 149 -1.69 -1.84 -13.10
C ALA A 149 -1.89 -1.70 -11.60
N ILE A 150 -2.77 -2.51 -10.97
CA ILE A 150 -3.01 -2.52 -9.53
C ILE A 150 -1.72 -2.91 -8.79
N VAL A 151 -1.09 -4.03 -9.15
CA VAL A 151 0.15 -4.50 -8.50
C VAL A 151 1.28 -3.48 -8.67
N SER A 152 1.46 -2.95 -9.89
CA SER A 152 2.46 -1.91 -10.17
C SER A 152 2.21 -0.66 -9.32
N SER A 153 0.94 -0.24 -9.17
CA SER A 153 0.59 0.90 -8.33
C SER A 153 0.94 0.66 -6.87
N MET A 154 0.70 -0.54 -6.34
CA MET A 154 1.05 -0.92 -4.97
C MET A 154 2.56 -0.94 -4.75
N CYS A 155 3.33 -1.49 -5.68
CA CYS A 155 4.80 -1.45 -5.63
C CYS A 155 5.33 -0.01 -5.65
N LEU A 156 4.80 0.83 -6.54
CA LEU A 156 5.18 2.25 -6.61
C LEU A 156 4.77 3.02 -5.34
N LEU A 157 3.60 2.73 -4.77
CA LEU A 157 3.14 3.32 -3.51
C LEU A 157 4.14 3.03 -2.39
N VAL A 158 4.53 1.76 -2.22
CA VAL A 158 5.53 1.36 -1.24
C VAL A 158 6.87 2.06 -1.51
N LEU A 159 7.32 2.07 -2.76
CA LEU A 159 8.57 2.70 -3.14
C LEU A 159 8.58 4.20 -2.83
N LEU A 160 7.52 4.95 -3.19
CA LEU A 160 7.42 6.39 -2.92
C LEU A 160 7.40 6.67 -1.42
N THR A 161 6.72 5.82 -0.65
CA THR A 161 6.68 5.92 0.81
C THR A 161 8.08 5.70 1.41
N LEU A 162 8.81 4.68 0.97
CA LEU A 162 10.18 4.40 1.43
C LEU A 162 11.18 5.50 1.02
N LEU A 163 10.93 6.16 -0.11
CA LEU A 163 11.74 7.30 -0.57
C LEU A 163 11.38 8.62 0.15
N GLY A 164 10.41 8.62 1.06
CA GLY A 164 9.95 9.80 1.80
C GLY A 164 9.31 10.85 0.89
N ILE A 165 8.66 10.43 -0.20
CA ILE A 165 7.94 11.32 -1.10
C ILE A 165 6.48 11.36 -0.65
N HIS A 166 6.02 12.50 -0.15
CA HIS A 166 4.66 12.67 0.34
C HIS A 166 3.67 12.98 -0.78
N ILE A 167 2.40 12.76 -0.50
CA ILE A 167 1.26 12.99 -1.44
C ILE A 167 1.17 14.47 -1.85
N ASP A 168 1.54 15.38 -0.95
CA ASP A 168 1.57 16.83 -1.20
C ASP A 168 2.77 17.29 -2.04
N GLY A 169 3.65 16.37 -2.47
CA GLY A 169 4.85 16.64 -3.25
C GLY A 169 6.05 17.10 -2.41
N THR A 170 5.95 17.11 -1.10
CA THR A 170 7.08 17.35 -0.22
C THR A 170 7.94 16.09 -0.10
N ARG A 171 9.21 16.27 0.25
CA ARG A 171 10.14 15.17 0.49
C ARG A 171 10.76 15.35 1.86
N GLU A 172 10.81 14.30 2.66
CA GLU A 172 11.54 14.34 3.92
C GLU A 172 13.00 14.70 3.68
N PRO A 173 13.55 15.69 4.42
CA PRO A 173 14.97 15.98 4.36
C PRO A 173 15.72 14.72 4.81
N ARG A 174 16.61 14.23 3.96
CA ARG A 174 17.49 13.10 4.28
C ARG A 174 18.23 13.46 5.55
N LYS A 175 17.94 12.77 6.65
CA LYS A 175 18.62 12.96 7.93
C LYS A 175 20.09 12.70 7.66
N ASN A 176 20.90 13.77 7.52
CA ASN A 176 22.35 13.65 7.44
C ASN A 176 22.74 12.93 8.72
N ARG A 177 23.17 11.71 8.60
CA ARG A 177 23.90 11.01 9.64
C ARG A 177 25.19 11.81 9.81
N LYS A 178 25.14 12.82 10.68
CA LYS A 178 26.35 13.46 11.16
C LYS A 178 27.15 12.30 11.75
N THR A 179 28.19 11.91 11.02
CA THR A 179 29.31 11.20 11.57
C THR A 179 29.69 12.01 12.82
N GLY A 180 29.44 11.44 13.99
CA GLY A 180 29.98 11.94 15.25
C GLY A 180 31.49 11.95 15.04
N SER A 181 32.01 13.09 14.66
CA SER A 181 33.40 13.44 14.81
C SER A 181 33.63 13.42 16.32
N SER A 182 34.33 12.43 16.75
CA SER A 182 34.94 12.26 18.04
C SER A 182 35.92 13.44 18.33
N ASP A 183 35.39 14.51 18.89
CA ASP A 183 36.16 15.49 19.65
C ASP A 183 36.10 15.14 21.16
N ALA A 184 36.40 13.92 21.48
CA ALA A 184 36.66 13.47 22.83
C ALA A 184 38.14 13.02 22.95
N GLY A 185 39.07 13.95 22.73
CA GLY A 185 40.47 13.57 22.73
C GLY A 185 41.49 14.71 22.76
N ALA A 186 41.15 15.87 23.32
CA ALA A 186 42.15 16.93 23.44
C ALA A 186 41.89 17.91 24.60
N THR A 187 41.52 17.42 25.78
CA THR A 187 41.47 18.30 26.98
C THR A 187 41.85 17.52 28.23
N VAL A 188 42.86 16.69 28.18
CA VAL A 188 43.51 16.12 29.37
C VAL A 188 45.00 16.10 29.11
N LEU A 189 45.65 17.27 29.11
CA LEU A 189 47.09 17.40 29.30
C LEU A 189 47.48 18.91 29.30
N LEU A 190 46.94 19.71 30.24
CA LEU A 190 47.54 20.99 30.61
C LEU A 190 46.78 21.54 31.85
N GLY A 191 47.19 21.14 33.04
CA GLY A 191 46.58 21.63 34.27
C GLY A 191 47.17 21.04 35.56
N ALA A 192 48.45 20.71 35.50
CA ALA A 192 49.19 20.41 36.74
C ALA A 192 50.22 21.50 36.94
N ALA A 193 49.84 22.63 37.52
CA ALA A 193 50.72 23.51 38.27
C ALA A 193 49.90 24.69 38.79
N GLY A 194 49.88 24.85 40.15
CA GLY A 194 49.72 26.14 40.74
C GLY A 194 48.45 26.41 41.55
N THR A 195 48.59 26.17 42.78
CA THR A 195 48.48 27.07 43.94
C THR A 195 47.13 27.19 44.62
N THR A 196 47.23 26.71 45.88
CA THR A 196 46.55 27.09 47.12
C THR A 196 45.99 28.50 47.23
N SER A 197 44.75 28.64 47.69
CA SER A 197 44.42 29.51 48.85
C SER A 197 42.91 29.39 49.16
N SER A 198 42.67 28.88 50.34
CA SER A 198 41.81 29.30 51.46
C SER A 198 40.62 30.23 51.22
N VAL A 199 39.55 29.87 51.88
CA VAL A 199 38.80 30.60 52.89
C VAL A 199 37.28 30.42 52.77
N LEU A 200 36.79 29.73 53.80
CA LEU A 200 35.60 29.93 54.64
C LEU A 200 34.28 30.50 54.07
N GLY A 201 33.21 29.77 54.39
CA GLY A 201 32.01 30.44 54.87
C GLY A 201 30.74 29.77 54.53
N GLY A 202 30.15 29.12 55.52
CA GLY A 202 28.73 29.16 55.88
C GLY A 202 27.73 28.59 54.87
N GLY A 203 26.95 27.66 55.22
CA GLY A 203 26.08 27.44 56.32
C GLY A 203 24.75 26.96 55.80
N GLU A 204 24.18 26.04 56.55
CA GLU A 204 22.73 25.64 56.62
C GLU A 204 22.15 24.87 55.47
N SER A 205 21.92 23.56 55.61
CA SER A 205 21.02 22.73 56.47
C SER A 205 19.52 22.95 56.20
N VAL A 206 18.85 21.86 56.28
CA VAL A 206 17.39 21.55 56.35
C VAL A 206 16.90 20.92 55.07
N GLY A 207 16.47 19.71 54.98
CA GLY A 207 15.99 18.72 55.93
C GLY A 207 14.78 18.05 55.32
N ILE A 208 14.83 16.71 55.36
CA ILE A 208 13.72 15.79 55.60
C ILE A 208 12.47 15.97 54.73
N ASP A 209 11.81 14.97 54.19
CA ASP A 209 11.22 13.71 54.64
C ASP A 209 10.53 13.09 53.44
N GLY A 210 10.58 11.87 53.12
CA GLY A 210 9.93 10.71 53.70
C GLY A 210 8.58 10.46 53.03
N THR A 211 8.41 9.41 52.38
CA THR A 211 7.51 8.30 52.72
C THR A 211 7.34 7.32 51.56
N VAL A 212 7.73 6.18 51.82
CA VAL A 212 7.37 4.83 51.42
C VAL A 212 5.83 4.63 51.44
N GLY A 213 5.32 3.94 50.46
CA GLY A 213 3.96 3.44 50.43
C GLY A 213 3.84 2.41 49.35
N GLY A 214 4.18 1.20 49.64
CA GLY A 214 3.78 0.00 48.96
C GLY A 214 2.41 -0.45 49.49
N PHE A 215 1.73 -1.17 48.66
CA PHE A 215 0.69 -2.17 49.02
C PHE A 215 0.38 -2.89 47.72
N ASP A 216 0.70 -4.18 47.59
CA ASP A 216 -0.08 -5.38 47.85
C ASP A 216 -1.23 -5.54 46.83
N GLY A 217 -1.25 -6.54 45.97
CA GLY A 217 -1.45 -7.93 46.31
C GLY A 217 -2.96 -8.24 46.27
N GLY A 218 -3.43 -8.92 45.26
CA GLY A 218 -4.82 -9.34 45.14
C GLY A 218 -5.02 -10.35 44.02
N SER A 219 -4.60 -11.57 44.24
CA SER A 219 -5.03 -12.81 43.62
C SER A 219 -6.45 -13.15 44.07
N PHE A 220 -7.24 -13.78 43.21
CA PHE A 220 -8.39 -14.68 43.41
C PHE A 220 -9.25 -14.57 42.16
N GLY A 221 -9.75 -15.57 41.52
CA GLY A 221 -9.97 -16.97 41.80
C GLY A 221 -10.84 -17.50 40.68
N ASP A 222 -10.46 -18.54 40.21
CA ASP A 222 -11.09 -19.81 39.84
C ASP A 222 -12.61 -19.94 39.99
N GLY A 223 -13.21 -20.67 39.09
CA GLY A 223 -14.56 -21.21 39.11
C GLY A 223 -15.25 -21.01 37.77
N GLY A 224 -15.60 -21.98 36.96
CA GLY A 224 -15.95 -23.35 37.15
C GLY A 224 -17.11 -23.66 36.21
N ALA A 225 -16.92 -24.62 35.39
CA ALA A 225 -17.80 -25.69 34.87
C ALA A 225 -19.32 -25.49 34.65
N GLY A 226 -19.75 -26.11 33.56
CA GLY A 226 -21.10 -26.66 33.32
C GLY A 226 -21.77 -26.07 32.10
N GLY A 227 -22.00 -26.73 31.03
CA GLY A 227 -22.71 -28.01 30.88
C GLY A 227 -24.04 -27.76 30.23
N ASN A 228 -24.20 -28.06 29.07
CA ASN A 228 -25.21 -28.72 28.24
C ASN A 228 -25.10 -28.32 26.80
#